data_613d208dc80fff6ae1ec7de8935431e7
#
_entry.id   613d208dc80fff6ae1ec7de8935431e7
#
_cell.length_a   1.000
_cell.length_b   1.000
_cell.length_c   1.000
_cell.angle_alpha   90.00
_cell.angle_beta   90.00
_cell.angle_gamma   90.00
#
_symmetry.space_group_name_H-M   'P 1'
#
loop_
_entity.id
_entity.type
_entity.pdbx_description
1 polymer ?
#
loop_
_entity_poly.entity_id
_entity_poly.type
_entity_poly.pdbx_seq_one_letter_code
_entity_poly.pdbx_strand_id
1 'polypeptide(L)'
;MTQPVYDFICSIGELIDKLSIENIKCFDANAKAMAERQKPEPSAQVIADCERRARGAGEQRVRVRDEINRRLDEAIRRGGIGVTQEVRTYEDAS
;
A
#
# COMPACT_ATOMS: atom_id res chain seq x y z
N MET A 1 -8.01 -21.90 19.77
CA MET A 1 -6.58 -21.66 19.63
C MET A 1 -6.27 -20.94 18.35
N THR A 2 -5.49 -19.91 18.44
CA THR A 2 -5.16 -19.11 17.26
C THR A 2 -4.16 -19.83 16.37
N GLN A 3 -4.40 -19.84 15.08
CA GLN A 3 -3.48 -20.43 14.12
C GLN A 3 -2.45 -19.39 13.70
N PRO A 4 -1.14 -19.69 13.78
CA PRO A 4 -0.13 -18.73 13.33
C PRO A 4 -0.32 -18.26 11.89
N VAL A 5 -0.74 -19.18 11.01
CA VAL A 5 -1.02 -18.83 9.61
C VAL A 5 -2.21 -17.89 9.51
N TYR A 6 -3.26 -18.16 10.29
CA TYR A 6 -4.44 -17.31 10.32
C TYR A 6 -4.10 -15.91 10.80
N ASP A 7 -3.33 -15.79 11.88
CA ASP A 7 -2.90 -14.50 12.41
C ASP A 7 -2.07 -13.73 11.38
N PHE A 8 -1.20 -14.42 10.68
CA PHE A 8 -0.38 -13.82 9.64
C PHE A 8 -1.27 -13.24 8.52
N ILE A 9 -2.24 -14.00 8.05
CA ILE A 9 -3.15 -13.57 6.98
C ILE A 9 -3.96 -12.36 7.43
N CYS A 10 -4.49 -12.36 8.66
CA CYS A 10 -5.23 -11.23 9.19
C CYS A 10 -4.35 -9.97 9.29
N SER A 11 -3.13 -10.14 9.73
CA SER A 11 -2.17 -9.04 9.84
C SER A 11 -1.84 -8.44 8.47
N ILE A 12 -1.66 -9.28 7.46
CA ILE A 12 -1.43 -8.83 6.07
C ILE A 12 -2.68 -8.14 5.54
N GLY A 13 -3.87 -8.67 5.82
CA GLY A 13 -5.12 -8.06 5.42
C GLY A 13 -5.28 -6.65 5.96
N GLU A 14 -4.95 -6.44 7.23
CA GLU A 14 -4.98 -5.11 7.84
C GLU A 14 -4.01 -4.15 7.15
N LEU A 15 -2.82 -4.62 6.80
CA LEU A 15 -1.86 -3.81 6.08
C LEU A 15 -2.33 -3.46 4.67
N ILE A 16 -2.99 -4.39 3.99
CA ILE A 16 -3.56 -4.16 2.66
C ILE A 16 -4.66 -3.10 2.74
N ASP A 17 -5.53 -3.18 3.76
CA ASP A 17 -6.54 -2.15 3.99
C ASP A 17 -5.90 -0.78 4.22
N LYS A 18 -4.86 -0.73 5.02
CA LYS A 18 -4.13 0.51 5.28
C LYS A 18 -3.50 1.05 3.99
N LEU A 19 -2.94 0.18 3.16
CA LEU A 19 -2.36 0.55 1.87
C LEU A 19 -3.44 1.18 0.98
N SER A 20 -4.62 0.58 0.93
CA SER A 20 -5.75 1.10 0.15
C SER A 20 -6.17 2.48 0.63
N ILE A 21 -6.24 2.69 1.94
CA ILE A 21 -6.58 3.99 2.52
C ILE A 21 -5.55 5.05 2.13
N GLU A 22 -4.27 4.73 2.20
CA GLU A 22 -3.21 5.66 1.84
C GLU A 22 -3.22 5.97 0.34
N ASN A 23 -3.55 4.99 -0.51
CA ASN A 23 -3.73 5.21 -1.95
C ASN A 23 -4.85 6.20 -2.21
N ILE A 24 -5.98 6.06 -1.52
CA ILE A 24 -7.13 6.95 -1.67
C ILE A 24 -6.77 8.36 -1.22
N LYS A 25 -6.09 8.50 -0.09
CA LYS A 25 -5.64 9.81 0.41
C LYS A 25 -4.73 10.51 -0.58
N CYS A 26 -3.79 9.79 -1.15
CA CYS A 26 -2.85 10.33 -2.13
C CYS A 26 -3.58 10.82 -3.38
N PHE A 27 -4.47 9.99 -3.90
CA PHE A 27 -5.28 10.32 -5.08
C PHE A 27 -6.15 11.55 -4.83
N ASP A 28 -6.85 11.57 -3.68
CA ASP A 28 -7.75 12.67 -3.33
C ASP A 28 -6.99 13.98 -3.20
N ALA A 29 -5.84 13.97 -2.52
CA ALA A 29 -5.03 15.16 -2.34
C ALA A 29 -4.51 15.71 -3.68
N ASN A 30 -4.06 14.82 -4.57
CA ASN A 30 -3.60 15.23 -5.90
C ASN A 30 -4.74 15.79 -6.74
N ALA A 31 -5.93 15.18 -6.67
CA ALA A 31 -7.11 15.66 -7.39
C ALA A 31 -7.50 17.07 -6.92
N LYS A 32 -7.44 17.31 -5.62
CA LYS A 32 -7.74 18.63 -5.05
C LYS A 32 -6.72 19.68 -5.48
N ALA A 33 -5.45 19.31 -5.54
CA ALA A 33 -4.41 20.22 -6.03
C ALA A 33 -4.65 20.60 -7.50
N MET A 34 -5.00 19.61 -8.33
CA MET A 34 -5.29 19.86 -9.74
C MET A 34 -6.51 20.77 -9.91
N ALA A 35 -7.56 20.52 -9.14
CA ALA A 35 -8.76 21.35 -9.19
C ALA A 35 -8.45 22.79 -8.79
N GLU A 36 -7.64 22.99 -7.78
CA GLU A 36 -7.24 24.32 -7.35
C GLU A 36 -6.45 25.05 -8.43
N ARG A 37 -5.53 24.36 -9.11
CA ARG A 37 -4.73 24.96 -10.19
C ARG A 37 -5.57 25.45 -11.35
N GLN A 38 -6.75 24.89 -11.56
CA GLN A 38 -7.63 25.23 -12.67
C GLN A 38 -8.56 26.42 -12.35
N LYS A 39 -8.56 26.92 -11.14
CA LYS A 39 -9.35 28.09 -10.77
C LYS A 39 -8.75 29.36 -11.38
N PRO A 40 -9.58 30.39 -11.65
CA PRO A 40 -9.06 31.67 -12.17
C PRO A 40 -8.00 32.30 -11.28
N GLU A 41 -8.14 32.16 -9.96
CA GLU A 41 -7.18 32.67 -8.99
C GLU A 41 -6.77 31.54 -8.03
N PRO A 42 -5.84 30.69 -8.48
CA PRO A 42 -5.42 29.56 -7.65
C PRO A 42 -4.74 30.01 -6.37
N SER A 43 -5.07 29.34 -5.26
CA SER A 43 -4.41 29.57 -4.00
C SER A 43 -3.14 28.72 -3.90
N ALA A 44 -1.99 29.38 -3.86
CA ALA A 44 -0.71 28.67 -3.70
C ALA A 44 -0.66 27.88 -2.39
N GLN A 45 -1.29 28.40 -1.34
CA GLN A 45 -1.32 27.75 -0.04
C GLN A 45 -2.13 26.44 -0.10
N VAL A 46 -3.29 26.47 -0.75
CA VAL A 46 -4.13 25.30 -0.90
C VAL A 46 -3.40 24.22 -1.70
N ILE A 47 -2.75 24.61 -2.79
CA ILE A 47 -1.97 23.69 -3.62
C ILE A 47 -0.84 23.08 -2.80
N ALA A 48 -0.09 23.90 -2.07
CA ALA A 48 1.03 23.41 -1.26
C ALA A 48 0.57 22.44 -0.18
N ASP A 49 -0.56 22.75 0.48
CA ASP A 49 -1.12 21.88 1.52
C ASP A 49 -1.55 20.52 0.93
N CYS A 50 -2.20 20.53 -0.23
CA CYS A 50 -2.62 19.31 -0.91
C CYS A 50 -1.41 18.47 -1.35
N GLU A 51 -0.39 19.11 -1.88
CA GLU A 51 0.83 18.42 -2.30
C GLU A 51 1.56 17.81 -1.10
N ARG A 52 1.57 18.50 0.03
CA ARG A 52 2.16 17.98 1.25
C ARG A 52 1.43 16.73 1.74
N ARG A 53 0.09 16.75 1.71
CA ARG A 53 -0.74 15.60 2.08
C ARG A 53 -0.50 14.43 1.13
N ALA A 54 -0.42 14.70 -0.15
CA ALA A 54 -0.15 13.65 -1.15
C ALA A 54 1.20 13.00 -0.91
N ARG A 55 2.21 13.81 -0.61
CA ARG A 55 3.56 13.31 -0.33
C ARG A 55 3.57 12.46 0.95
N GLY A 56 2.92 12.93 2.02
CA GLY A 56 2.83 12.18 3.26
C GLY A 56 2.12 10.84 3.07
N ALA A 57 1.01 10.83 2.35
CA ALA A 57 0.28 9.59 2.05
C ALA A 57 1.14 8.66 1.18
N GLY A 58 1.88 9.20 0.21
CA GLY A 58 2.79 8.43 -0.62
C GLY A 58 3.90 7.77 0.19
N GLU A 59 4.47 8.49 1.14
CA GLU A 59 5.50 7.95 2.03
C GLU A 59 4.95 6.82 2.90
N GLN A 60 3.75 7.01 3.47
CA GLN A 60 3.09 5.97 4.26
C GLN A 60 2.78 4.75 3.42
N ARG A 61 2.32 4.96 2.20
CA ARG A 61 2.04 3.87 1.26
C ARG A 61 3.27 3.00 1.02
N VAL A 62 4.42 3.63 0.80
CA VAL A 62 5.67 2.91 0.59
C VAL A 62 6.05 2.10 1.82
N ARG A 63 5.93 2.68 3.02
CA ARG A 63 6.23 1.98 4.27
C ARG A 63 5.34 0.76 4.48
N VAL A 64 4.04 0.91 4.22
CA VAL A 64 3.10 -0.19 4.37
C VAL A 64 3.40 -1.30 3.36
N ARG A 65 3.66 -0.93 2.11
CA ARG A 65 4.03 -1.88 1.07
C ARG A 65 5.29 -2.65 1.45
N ASP A 66 6.30 -1.95 1.95
CA ASP A 66 7.56 -2.58 2.33
C ASP A 66 7.38 -3.53 3.51
N GLU A 67 6.50 -3.19 4.46
CA GLU A 67 6.18 -4.06 5.57
C GLU A 67 5.44 -5.32 5.11
N ILE A 68 4.51 -5.19 4.18
CA ILE A 68 3.84 -6.35 3.58
C ILE A 68 4.85 -7.27 2.93
N ASN A 69 5.73 -6.71 2.12
CA ASN A 69 6.75 -7.48 1.41
C ASN A 69 7.70 -8.17 2.39
N ARG A 70 8.09 -7.48 3.45
CA ARG A 70 8.95 -8.06 4.47
C ARG A 70 8.31 -9.25 5.15
N ARG A 71 7.03 -9.15 5.51
CA ARG A 71 6.30 -10.22 6.18
C ARG A 71 6.09 -11.42 5.27
N LEU A 72 5.76 -11.18 4.01
CA LEU A 72 5.62 -12.25 3.03
C LEU A 72 6.95 -12.97 2.82
N ASP A 73 8.01 -12.22 2.67
CA ASP A 73 9.35 -12.75 2.47
C ASP A 73 9.77 -13.64 3.64
N GLU A 74 9.54 -13.17 4.85
CA GLU A 74 9.85 -13.92 6.05
C GLU A 74 9.03 -15.22 6.15
N ALA A 75 7.74 -15.14 5.83
CA ALA A 75 6.87 -16.31 5.84
C ALA A 75 7.30 -17.36 4.81
N ILE A 76 7.71 -16.90 3.63
CA ILE A 76 8.22 -17.79 2.58
C ILE A 76 9.51 -18.47 3.02
N ARG A 77 10.43 -17.73 3.62
CA ARG A 77 11.69 -18.30 4.14
C ARG A 77 11.45 -19.37 5.18
N ARG A 78 10.41 -19.20 6.00
CA ARG A 78 10.05 -20.18 7.02
C ARG A 78 9.29 -21.36 6.44
N GLY A 79 8.97 -21.33 5.14
CA GLY A 79 8.20 -22.37 4.48
C GLY A 79 6.76 -22.47 4.92
N GLY A 80 6.22 -21.37 5.47
CA GLY A 80 4.94 -21.40 6.18
C GLY A 80 3.70 -21.38 5.31
N ILE A 81 3.76 -20.88 4.08
CA ILE A 81 2.55 -20.65 3.28
C ILE A 81 2.53 -21.31 1.90
N GLY A 82 3.58 -21.99 1.50
CA GLY A 82 3.58 -22.77 0.26
C GLY A 82 3.39 -22.01 -1.05
N VAL A 83 3.37 -20.68 -1.01
CA VAL A 83 3.16 -19.84 -2.19
C VAL A 83 4.23 -20.06 -3.24
N THR A 84 5.45 -20.29 -2.80
CA THR A 84 6.58 -20.52 -3.70
C THR A 84 6.36 -21.74 -4.60
N GLN A 85 5.75 -22.80 -4.07
CA GLN A 85 5.47 -23.99 -4.84
C GLN A 85 4.44 -23.73 -5.94
N GLU A 86 3.42 -22.94 -5.63
CA GLU A 86 2.41 -22.59 -6.62
C GLU A 86 3.01 -21.79 -7.77
N VAL A 87 3.87 -20.84 -7.46
CA VAL A 87 4.57 -20.06 -8.47
C VAL A 87 5.43 -20.95 -9.35
N ARG A 88 6.14 -21.89 -8.76
CA ARG A 88 6.94 -22.85 -9.52
C ARG A 88 6.10 -23.69 -10.48
N THR A 89 4.95 -24.13 -10.02
CA THR A 89 4.05 -24.93 -10.85
C THR A 89 3.65 -24.17 -12.10
N TYR A 90 3.35 -22.88 -11.98
CA TYR A 90 3.03 -22.05 -13.12
C TYR A 90 4.21 -21.87 -14.06
N GLU A 91 5.38 -21.64 -13.54
CA GLU A 91 6.59 -21.51 -14.33
C GLU A 91 6.92 -22.79 -15.08
N ASP A 92 6.79 -23.91 -14.43
CA ASP A 92 7.04 -25.23 -15.04
C ASP A 92 6.03 -25.53 -16.14
N ALA A 93 4.80 -25.05 -16.00
CA ALA A 93 3.77 -25.26 -17.02
C ALA A 93 3.94 -24.36 -18.24
N SER A 94 4.73 -23.33 -18.13
CA SER A 94 5.03 -22.44 -19.24
C SER A 94 6.08 -23.03 -20.14
#